data_8589a2814693f025629d1f7eb00edb24
#
_entry.id   8589a2814693f025629d1f7eb00edb24
#
_cell.length_a   1.000
_cell.length_b   1.000
_cell.length_c   1.000
_cell.angle_alpha   90.00
_cell.angle_beta   90.00
_cell.angle_gamma   90.00
#
_symmetry.space_group_name_H-M   'P 1'
#
loop_
_entity.id
_entity.type
_entity.pdbx_description
1 polymer ?
#
loop_
_entity_poly.entity_id
_entity_poly.type
_entity_poly.pdbx_seq_one_letter_code
_entity_poly.pdbx_strand_id
1 'polypeptide(L)'
;MNTYNHNFSEFVLDLPREVDREVAGDIEKESVFVSPYIERIYVSEDGKTARVVVRPGADLDETKEKTERFLAVMVRQITGFEIKVFVETKRKDTGPYQVGVNDELVKRGWMHDYGKGQVAYSGPVLKLAKLINDKAGELYQKAFAAKESHFPAMIDADTLHKCGYFDSHPNAVTFVGNVIEDFDAIEEFRKANSCSEGALMPHQDHIHIDGMCLNPAACFPCYPTLTGQSFDEGQCYTWLGRVFRYESRNINGLDRLYEFNVRELVFVGDEDYVRSVRAKALPVVEQLAAFMDIDCQVQTATDPFFATVSAAKKFWQASQEVKNEIKIPALGNDGSVKQLACGSINLHGNFFGKRFGFTCKNGEPAQTGCVGLGIERWVLAAFTQHGFDESRWPEAVRNIIFA
;
A
#
# COMPACT_ATOMS: atom_id res chain seq x y z
N MET A 1 -15.21 26.12 -14.21
CA MET A 1 -14.97 25.39 -15.47
C MET A 1 -13.82 26.07 -16.20
N ASN A 2 -12.57 25.63 -15.95
CA ASN A 2 -11.43 26.02 -16.76
C ASN A 2 -11.01 24.77 -17.54
N THR A 3 -11.48 24.69 -18.76
CA THR A 3 -11.01 23.72 -19.75
C THR A 3 -9.62 24.14 -20.20
N TYR A 4 -8.60 23.72 -19.47
CA TYR A 4 -7.25 23.72 -20.02
C TYR A 4 -7.22 22.60 -21.07
N ASN A 5 -7.26 22.99 -22.36
CA ASN A 5 -6.90 22.13 -23.47
C ASN A 5 -5.38 21.81 -23.32
N HIS A 6 -5.06 20.77 -22.56
CA HIS A 6 -3.70 20.25 -22.52
C HIS A 6 -3.48 19.52 -23.85
N ASN A 7 -2.69 20.11 -24.76
CA ASN A 7 -2.21 19.44 -25.97
C ASN A 7 -1.23 18.32 -25.54
N PHE A 8 -1.75 17.16 -25.17
CA PHE A 8 -0.96 15.97 -24.95
C PHE A 8 -0.39 15.50 -26.29
N SER A 9 0.87 15.08 -26.29
CA SER A 9 1.47 14.35 -27.39
C SER A 9 1.37 12.85 -27.11
N GLU A 10 1.33 12.03 -28.15
CA GLU A 10 1.30 10.59 -28.01
C GLU A 10 2.29 9.94 -28.97
N PHE A 11 2.87 8.84 -28.53
CA PHE A 11 3.62 7.93 -29.40
C PHE A 11 3.39 6.48 -28.98
N VAL A 12 3.67 5.54 -29.89
CA VAL A 12 3.54 4.11 -29.65
C VAL A 12 4.92 3.47 -29.76
N LEU A 13 5.20 2.54 -28.87
CA LEU A 13 6.41 1.72 -28.86
C LEU A 13 6.03 0.25 -28.96
N ASP A 14 6.80 -0.52 -29.69
CA ASP A 14 6.73 -1.97 -29.62
C ASP A 14 7.34 -2.46 -28.31
N LEU A 15 6.68 -3.39 -27.64
CA LEU A 15 7.24 -4.04 -26.48
C LEU A 15 8.32 -5.05 -26.90
N PRO A 16 9.44 -5.17 -26.15
CA PRO A 16 10.50 -6.12 -26.48
C PRO A 16 10.06 -7.59 -26.54
N ARG A 17 8.94 -7.90 -25.92
CA ARG A 17 8.20 -9.17 -26.04
C ARG A 17 6.75 -8.95 -25.69
N GLU A 18 5.89 -9.87 -26.11
CA GLU A 18 4.50 -9.93 -25.66
C GLU A 18 4.42 -10.10 -24.12
N VAL A 19 3.55 -9.35 -23.49
CA VAL A 19 3.32 -9.38 -22.03
C VAL A 19 1.89 -9.78 -21.71
N ASP A 20 1.71 -10.45 -20.59
CA ASP A 20 0.40 -10.75 -20.04
C ASP A 20 -0.24 -9.56 -19.30
N ARG A 21 -1.47 -9.74 -18.83
CA ARG A 21 -2.22 -8.68 -18.15
C ARG A 21 -1.60 -8.24 -16.83
N GLU A 22 -0.86 -9.11 -16.16
CA GLU A 22 -0.19 -8.79 -14.88
C GLU A 22 0.95 -7.80 -15.14
N VAL A 23 1.84 -8.11 -16.09
CA VAL A 23 2.94 -7.21 -16.49
C VAL A 23 2.41 -5.93 -17.11
N ALA A 24 1.36 -6.00 -17.93
CA ALA A 24 0.71 -4.82 -18.49
C ALA A 24 0.22 -3.87 -17.38
N GLY A 25 -0.46 -4.40 -16.37
CA GLY A 25 -0.90 -3.62 -15.21
C GLY A 25 0.24 -3.00 -14.40
N ASP A 26 1.35 -3.72 -14.22
CA ASP A 26 2.55 -3.20 -13.56
C ASP A 26 3.21 -2.07 -14.39
N ILE A 27 3.31 -2.22 -15.71
CA ILE A 27 3.81 -1.16 -16.61
C ILE A 27 2.94 0.10 -16.51
N GLU A 28 1.63 -0.05 -16.60
CA GLU A 28 0.70 1.08 -16.53
C GLU A 28 0.79 1.80 -15.18
N LYS A 29 0.85 1.04 -14.09
CA LYS A 29 0.96 1.57 -12.73
C LYS A 29 2.27 2.32 -12.50
N GLU A 30 3.40 1.74 -12.87
CA GLU A 30 4.72 2.33 -12.64
C GLU A 30 5.07 3.43 -13.65
N SER A 31 4.29 3.60 -14.72
CA SER A 31 4.49 4.59 -15.79
C SER A 31 4.67 6.02 -15.29
N VAL A 32 4.01 6.39 -14.20
CA VAL A 32 4.05 7.73 -13.60
C VAL A 32 5.43 8.10 -13.03
N PHE A 33 6.32 7.12 -12.83
CA PHE A 33 7.67 7.30 -12.31
C PHE A 33 8.76 7.28 -13.39
N VAL A 34 8.40 7.13 -14.67
CA VAL A 34 9.35 7.13 -15.77
C VAL A 34 9.86 8.53 -16.08
N SER A 35 8.95 9.50 -16.10
CA SER A 35 9.27 10.92 -16.32
C SER A 35 8.14 11.80 -15.75
N PRO A 36 8.44 13.01 -15.23
CA PRO A 36 7.41 13.97 -14.83
C PRO A 36 6.48 14.39 -15.98
N TYR A 37 6.93 14.20 -17.22
CA TYR A 37 6.16 14.52 -18.44
C TYR A 37 5.30 13.36 -18.95
N ILE A 38 5.48 12.13 -18.51
CA ILE A 38 4.59 11.02 -18.88
C ILE A 38 3.31 11.11 -18.07
N GLU A 39 2.18 11.27 -18.76
CA GLU A 39 0.86 11.22 -18.13
C GLU A 39 0.50 9.79 -17.78
N ARG A 40 0.59 8.89 -18.76
CA ARG A 40 0.33 7.47 -18.60
C ARG A 40 0.88 6.65 -19.77
N ILE A 41 1.19 5.39 -19.51
CA ILE A 41 1.44 4.37 -20.54
C ILE A 41 0.25 3.41 -20.50
N TYR A 42 -0.26 3.04 -21.67
CA TYR A 42 -1.29 2.02 -21.85
C TYR A 42 -0.74 0.90 -22.69
N VAL A 43 -0.85 -0.33 -22.21
CA VAL A 43 -0.46 -1.52 -22.97
C VAL A 43 -1.65 -2.00 -23.80
N SER A 44 -1.41 -2.40 -25.04
CA SER A 44 -2.44 -2.96 -25.91
C SER A 44 -3.01 -4.27 -25.37
N GLU A 45 -4.24 -4.61 -25.74
CA GLU A 45 -4.90 -5.85 -25.26
C GLU A 45 -4.13 -7.12 -25.66
N ASP A 46 -3.42 -7.09 -26.79
CA ASP A 46 -2.56 -8.18 -27.27
C ASP A 46 -1.18 -8.21 -26.61
N GLY A 47 -0.88 -7.26 -25.71
CA GLY A 47 0.37 -7.21 -24.97
C GLY A 47 1.62 -6.91 -25.80
N LYS A 48 1.49 -6.33 -27.02
CA LYS A 48 2.61 -6.16 -27.94
C LYS A 48 3.10 -4.72 -28.08
N THR A 49 2.24 -3.74 -27.79
CA THR A 49 2.57 -2.33 -27.93
C THR A 49 2.22 -1.54 -26.67
N ALA A 50 2.88 -0.41 -26.51
CA ALA A 50 2.64 0.54 -25.43
C ALA A 50 2.36 1.92 -26.01
N ARG A 51 1.17 2.49 -25.78
CA ARG A 51 0.81 3.86 -26.11
C ARG A 51 1.18 4.76 -24.94
N VAL A 52 2.02 5.75 -25.21
CA VAL A 52 2.57 6.68 -24.23
C VAL A 52 1.92 8.04 -24.41
N VAL A 53 1.29 8.56 -23.37
CA VAL A 53 0.67 9.88 -23.32
C VAL A 53 1.60 10.84 -22.61
N VAL A 54 1.98 11.94 -23.27
CA VAL A 54 3.03 12.87 -22.82
C VAL A 54 2.47 14.27 -22.64
N ARG A 55 2.81 14.89 -21.53
CA ARG A 55 2.42 16.25 -21.18
C ARG A 55 3.18 17.29 -22.01
N PRO A 56 2.62 18.50 -22.18
CA PRO A 56 3.32 19.61 -22.83
C PRO A 56 4.65 19.96 -22.15
N GLY A 57 5.62 20.36 -22.94
CA GLY A 57 6.95 20.78 -22.47
C GLY A 57 7.99 19.68 -22.35
N ALA A 58 7.64 18.44 -22.72
CA ALA A 58 8.58 17.31 -22.76
C ALA A 58 9.52 17.42 -23.97
N ASP A 59 10.78 17.04 -23.76
CA ASP A 59 11.63 16.56 -24.84
C ASP A 59 11.16 15.14 -25.22
N LEU A 60 10.63 15.01 -26.44
CA LEU A 60 10.02 13.74 -26.89
C LEU A 60 11.06 12.64 -27.11
N ASP A 61 12.26 12.99 -27.60
CA ASP A 61 13.32 12.01 -27.87
C ASP A 61 13.90 11.48 -26.55
N GLU A 62 14.17 12.35 -25.59
CA GLU A 62 14.61 11.95 -24.25
C GLU A 62 13.53 11.12 -23.53
N THR A 63 12.26 11.54 -23.63
CA THR A 63 11.13 10.83 -23.00
C THR A 63 10.95 9.45 -23.62
N LYS A 64 11.11 9.31 -24.93
CA LYS A 64 11.04 8.05 -25.65
C LYS A 64 12.17 7.12 -25.21
N GLU A 65 13.41 7.57 -25.17
CA GLU A 65 14.56 6.79 -24.71
C GLU A 65 14.39 6.28 -23.26
N LYS A 66 13.93 7.13 -22.34
CA LYS A 66 13.61 6.73 -20.96
C LYS A 66 12.52 5.67 -20.92
N THR A 67 11.47 5.81 -21.74
CA THR A 67 10.38 4.86 -21.80
C THR A 67 10.84 3.52 -22.35
N GLU A 68 11.64 3.49 -23.41
CA GLU A 68 12.20 2.25 -23.96
C GLU A 68 13.04 1.49 -22.94
N ARG A 69 13.91 2.20 -22.18
CA ARG A 69 14.67 1.60 -21.07
C ARG A 69 13.78 1.04 -19.96
N PHE A 70 12.76 1.77 -19.56
CA PHE A 70 11.79 1.33 -18.58
C PHE A 70 11.05 0.06 -19.05
N LEU A 71 10.51 0.07 -20.27
CA LEU A 71 9.81 -1.09 -20.83
C LEU A 71 10.73 -2.30 -20.95
N ALA A 72 12.00 -2.11 -21.36
CA ALA A 72 12.99 -3.19 -21.42
C ALA A 72 13.26 -3.85 -20.06
N VAL A 73 13.13 -3.10 -18.96
CA VAL A 73 13.22 -3.64 -17.60
C VAL A 73 11.94 -4.37 -17.21
N MET A 74 10.79 -3.72 -17.42
CA MET A 74 9.49 -4.25 -16.96
C MET A 74 9.12 -5.57 -17.67
N VAL A 75 9.37 -5.70 -18.95
CA VAL A 75 9.07 -6.94 -19.70
C VAL A 75 9.92 -8.14 -19.30
N ARG A 76 11.02 -7.96 -18.58
CA ARG A 76 11.85 -9.06 -18.07
C ARG A 76 11.27 -9.74 -16.83
N GLN A 77 10.18 -9.22 -16.30
CA GLN A 77 9.54 -9.82 -15.13
C GLN A 77 9.09 -11.25 -15.43
N ILE A 78 9.31 -12.14 -14.47
CA ILE A 78 8.83 -13.52 -14.55
C ILE A 78 7.36 -13.50 -14.17
N THR A 79 6.53 -14.12 -15.01
CA THR A 79 5.08 -14.22 -14.85
C THR A 79 4.62 -15.67 -15.00
N GLY A 80 3.33 -15.90 -14.88
CA GLY A 80 2.77 -17.25 -15.06
C GLY A 80 2.89 -18.12 -13.82
N PHE A 81 3.03 -17.52 -12.63
CA PHE A 81 2.92 -18.27 -11.38
C PHE A 81 1.50 -18.75 -11.17
N GLU A 82 1.36 -20.03 -10.77
CA GLU A 82 0.07 -20.57 -10.41
C GLU A 82 -0.49 -19.82 -9.19
N ILE A 83 -1.67 -19.23 -9.36
CA ILE A 83 -2.39 -18.57 -8.27
C ILE A 83 -3.08 -19.66 -7.46
N LYS A 84 -2.64 -19.81 -6.21
CA LYS A 84 -3.25 -20.72 -5.25
C LYS A 84 -4.12 -19.92 -4.28
N VAL A 85 -5.40 -20.26 -4.22
CA VAL A 85 -6.35 -19.67 -3.30
C VAL A 85 -6.39 -20.49 -2.01
N PHE A 86 -6.17 -19.86 -0.86
CA PHE A 86 -6.14 -20.48 0.47
C PHE A 86 -7.44 -20.28 1.24
N VAL A 87 -8.08 -19.13 1.03
CA VAL A 87 -9.35 -18.75 1.67
C VAL A 87 -10.23 -18.12 0.61
N GLU A 88 -11.51 -18.45 0.65
CA GLU A 88 -12.55 -17.78 -0.13
C GLU A 88 -13.81 -17.63 0.72
N THR A 89 -14.30 -16.40 0.86
CA THR A 89 -15.60 -16.11 1.48
C THR A 89 -16.55 -15.54 0.44
N LYS A 90 -17.84 -15.80 0.64
CA LYS A 90 -18.93 -15.26 -0.18
C LYS A 90 -19.91 -14.55 0.71
N ARG A 91 -20.28 -13.34 0.35
CA ARG A 91 -21.34 -12.57 1.03
C ARG A 91 -22.71 -13.22 0.80
N LYS A 92 -23.61 -13.02 1.73
CA LYS A 92 -25.00 -13.53 1.65
C LYS A 92 -25.87 -12.71 0.72
N ASP A 93 -25.69 -11.38 0.75
CA ASP A 93 -26.38 -10.48 -0.17
C ASP A 93 -25.81 -10.62 -1.59
N THR A 94 -26.65 -11.03 -2.53
CA THR A 94 -26.30 -11.19 -3.95
C THR A 94 -26.62 -9.97 -4.81
N GLY A 95 -27.02 -8.83 -4.17
CA GLY A 95 -27.30 -7.59 -4.88
C GLY A 95 -26.07 -7.06 -5.63
N PRO A 96 -26.26 -6.14 -6.58
CA PRO A 96 -25.16 -5.60 -7.38
C PRO A 96 -24.17 -4.80 -6.50
N TYR A 97 -22.92 -4.76 -6.92
CA TYR A 97 -21.91 -3.89 -6.32
C TYR A 97 -22.24 -2.42 -6.58
N GLN A 98 -21.95 -1.57 -5.59
CA GLN A 98 -22.17 -0.13 -5.67
C GLN A 98 -21.07 0.53 -6.51
N VAL A 99 -21.47 1.24 -7.55
CA VAL A 99 -20.58 2.09 -8.40
C VAL A 99 -20.40 3.45 -7.73
N GLY A 100 -19.24 4.11 -7.97
CA GLY A 100 -19.02 5.50 -7.56
C GLY A 100 -19.01 5.72 -6.05
N VAL A 101 -18.49 4.74 -5.28
CA VAL A 101 -18.48 4.81 -3.80
C VAL A 101 -17.78 6.07 -3.31
N ASN A 102 -16.59 6.41 -3.82
CA ASN A 102 -15.86 7.60 -3.36
C ASN A 102 -16.68 8.89 -3.55
N ASP A 103 -17.29 9.07 -4.71
CA ASP A 103 -18.10 10.26 -5.01
C ASP A 103 -19.35 10.36 -4.11
N GLU A 104 -20.01 9.23 -3.87
CA GLU A 104 -21.18 9.20 -3.00
C GLU A 104 -20.80 9.45 -1.53
N LEU A 105 -19.64 8.98 -1.06
CA LEU A 105 -19.13 9.30 0.28
C LEU A 105 -18.87 10.81 0.45
N VAL A 106 -18.30 11.45 -0.56
CA VAL A 106 -18.09 12.91 -0.57
C VAL A 106 -19.43 13.65 -0.58
N LYS A 107 -20.34 13.26 -1.46
CA LYS A 107 -21.68 13.86 -1.59
C LYS A 107 -22.49 13.79 -0.28
N ARG A 108 -22.35 12.70 0.49
CA ARG A 108 -22.99 12.53 1.80
C ARG A 108 -22.29 13.30 2.92
N GLY A 109 -21.14 13.92 2.66
CA GLY A 109 -20.33 14.59 3.69
C GLY A 109 -19.65 13.59 4.67
N TRP A 110 -19.56 12.31 4.30
CA TRP A 110 -18.89 11.29 5.11
C TRP A 110 -17.39 11.19 4.82
N MET A 111 -16.97 11.74 3.68
CA MET A 111 -15.57 11.88 3.29
C MET A 111 -15.33 13.28 2.71
N HIS A 112 -14.16 13.84 3.02
CA HIS A 112 -13.62 15.03 2.38
C HIS A 112 -12.26 14.69 1.76
N ASP A 113 -12.12 14.91 0.45
CA ASP A 113 -10.89 14.70 -0.28
C ASP A 113 -10.13 16.05 -0.37
N TYR A 114 -8.96 16.11 0.28
CA TYR A 114 -8.05 17.26 0.21
C TYR A 114 -7.23 17.28 -1.08
N GLY A 115 -7.35 16.26 -1.92
CA GLY A 115 -6.44 16.01 -3.03
C GLY A 115 -5.13 15.36 -2.57
N LYS A 116 -4.29 15.01 -3.54
CA LYS A 116 -2.95 14.42 -3.30
C LYS A 116 -2.96 13.14 -2.43
N GLY A 117 -4.06 12.42 -2.38
CA GLY A 117 -4.19 11.18 -1.62
C GLY A 117 -4.36 11.36 -0.12
N GLN A 118 -4.89 12.48 0.31
CA GLN A 118 -5.25 12.77 1.69
C GLN A 118 -6.76 12.91 1.80
N VAL A 119 -7.36 12.20 2.75
CA VAL A 119 -8.80 12.22 2.99
C VAL A 119 -9.11 12.39 4.49
N ALA A 120 -10.14 13.15 4.80
CA ALA A 120 -10.81 13.08 6.09
C ALA A 120 -12.10 12.29 5.94
N TYR A 121 -12.48 11.53 6.94
CA TYR A 121 -13.75 10.81 6.96
C TYR A 121 -14.39 10.85 8.34
N SER A 122 -15.72 10.83 8.35
CA SER A 122 -16.57 10.96 9.53
C SER A 122 -17.79 10.01 9.45
N GLY A 123 -18.67 10.08 10.43
CA GLY A 123 -19.93 9.34 10.43
C GLY A 123 -19.74 7.84 10.20
N PRO A 124 -20.56 7.21 9.32
CA PRO A 124 -20.51 5.79 9.05
C PRO A 124 -19.13 5.29 8.57
N VAL A 125 -18.40 6.07 7.77
CA VAL A 125 -17.06 5.71 7.29
C VAL A 125 -16.06 5.58 8.44
N LEU A 126 -16.03 6.56 9.35
CA LEU A 126 -15.17 6.52 10.52
C LEU A 126 -15.53 5.36 11.48
N LYS A 127 -16.84 5.16 11.70
CA LYS A 127 -17.31 4.04 12.55
C LYS A 127 -16.94 2.69 11.95
N LEU A 128 -17.07 2.52 10.64
CA LEU A 128 -16.67 1.30 9.94
C LEU A 128 -15.15 1.08 10.01
N ALA A 129 -14.34 2.11 9.78
CA ALA A 129 -12.88 2.02 9.88
C ALA A 129 -12.44 1.59 11.30
N LYS A 130 -13.03 2.18 12.34
CA LYS A 130 -12.80 1.78 13.73
C LYS A 130 -13.24 0.34 13.98
N LEU A 131 -14.43 -0.05 13.54
CA LEU A 131 -14.95 -1.41 13.71
C LEU A 131 -14.04 -2.47 13.09
N ILE A 132 -13.55 -2.24 11.86
CA ILE A 132 -12.62 -3.14 11.18
C ILE A 132 -11.31 -3.25 12.00
N ASN A 133 -10.74 -2.12 12.42
CA ASN A 133 -9.53 -2.08 13.23
C ASN A 133 -9.70 -2.85 14.53
N ASP A 134 -10.75 -2.57 15.29
CA ASP A 134 -11.00 -3.12 16.61
C ASP A 134 -11.29 -4.62 16.52
N LYS A 135 -12.09 -5.03 15.53
CA LYS A 135 -12.38 -6.46 15.30
C LYS A 135 -11.15 -7.25 14.88
N ALA A 136 -10.32 -6.71 14.00
CA ALA A 136 -9.06 -7.35 13.64
C ALA A 136 -8.10 -7.44 14.85
N GLY A 137 -8.01 -6.39 15.67
CA GLY A 137 -7.23 -6.39 16.91
C GLY A 137 -7.69 -7.44 17.90
N GLU A 138 -9.01 -7.53 18.16
CA GLU A 138 -9.62 -8.58 18.98
C GLU A 138 -9.24 -9.99 18.50
N LEU A 139 -9.38 -10.22 17.19
CA LEU A 139 -9.05 -11.51 16.58
C LEU A 139 -7.57 -11.85 16.71
N TYR A 140 -6.66 -10.87 16.53
CA TYR A 140 -5.22 -11.08 16.70
C TYR A 140 -4.84 -11.36 18.16
N GLN A 141 -5.42 -10.64 19.11
CA GLN A 141 -5.19 -10.90 20.54
C GLN A 141 -5.68 -12.29 20.92
N LYS A 142 -6.86 -12.67 20.46
CA LYS A 142 -7.46 -13.98 20.77
C LYS A 142 -6.69 -15.15 20.14
N ALA A 143 -6.27 -15.02 18.87
CA ALA A 143 -5.64 -16.11 18.13
C ALA A 143 -4.16 -16.28 18.45
N PHE A 144 -3.45 -15.20 18.78
CA PHE A 144 -1.98 -15.15 18.88
C PHE A 144 -1.46 -14.62 20.20
N ALA A 145 -2.32 -14.27 21.16
CA ALA A 145 -1.94 -13.52 22.37
C ALA A 145 -1.10 -12.26 22.02
N ALA A 146 -1.42 -11.62 20.88
CA ALA A 146 -0.64 -10.50 20.34
C ALA A 146 -0.67 -9.32 21.30
N LYS A 147 0.52 -8.76 21.60
CA LYS A 147 0.67 -7.59 22.47
C LYS A 147 0.25 -6.34 21.71
N GLU A 148 -0.78 -5.65 22.21
CA GLU A 148 -1.15 -4.34 21.67
C GLU A 148 0.00 -3.36 21.91
N SER A 149 0.40 -2.64 20.87
CA SER A 149 1.58 -1.78 20.85
C SER A 149 1.27 -0.46 20.15
N HIS A 150 2.18 0.49 20.24
CA HIS A 150 2.12 1.74 19.47
C HIS A 150 3.52 2.04 18.93
N PHE A 151 3.60 2.40 17.65
CA PHE A 151 4.84 2.75 16.97
C PHE A 151 4.70 4.09 16.24
N PRO A 152 5.81 4.84 16.08
CA PRO A 152 5.81 6.14 15.43
C PRO A 152 5.46 6.03 13.94
N ALA A 153 4.89 7.11 13.40
CA ALA A 153 4.57 7.25 11.98
C ALA A 153 5.76 7.77 11.14
N MET A 154 6.82 8.21 11.80
CA MET A 154 8.10 8.57 11.18
C MET A 154 9.16 7.52 11.49
N ILE A 155 10.12 7.37 10.59
CA ILE A 155 11.21 6.40 10.68
C ILE A 155 12.50 7.05 10.19
N ASP A 156 13.63 6.77 10.84
CA ASP A 156 14.91 7.25 10.34
C ASP A 156 15.37 6.48 9.09
N ALA A 157 16.12 7.17 8.24
CA ALA A 157 16.59 6.63 6.95
C ALA A 157 17.51 5.42 7.13
N ASP A 158 18.30 5.34 8.21
CA ASP A 158 19.16 4.19 8.48
C ASP A 158 18.33 2.93 8.80
N THR A 159 17.27 3.07 9.58
CA THR A 159 16.31 1.99 9.81
C THR A 159 15.66 1.56 8.51
N LEU A 160 15.22 2.53 7.69
CA LEU A 160 14.60 2.25 6.40
C LEU A 160 15.57 1.57 5.42
N HIS A 161 16.86 1.96 5.44
CA HIS A 161 17.93 1.30 4.70
C HIS A 161 18.12 -0.15 5.18
N LYS A 162 18.19 -0.39 6.49
CA LYS A 162 18.27 -1.74 7.06
C LYS A 162 17.06 -2.59 6.68
N CYS A 163 15.89 -2.00 6.48
CA CYS A 163 14.71 -2.68 5.95
C CYS A 163 14.80 -3.00 4.45
N GLY A 164 15.83 -2.52 3.72
CA GLY A 164 16.02 -2.74 2.29
C GLY A 164 15.00 -2.01 1.41
N TYR A 165 14.38 -0.96 1.94
CA TYR A 165 13.30 -0.26 1.24
C TYR A 165 13.81 0.62 0.10
N PHE A 166 14.98 1.24 0.25
CA PHE A 166 15.62 2.03 -0.81
C PHE A 166 15.97 1.19 -2.05
N ASP A 167 16.26 -0.10 -1.86
CA ASP A 167 16.55 -1.01 -2.97
C ASP A 167 15.27 -1.50 -3.69
N SER A 168 14.15 -1.57 -2.95
CA SER A 168 12.91 -2.18 -3.47
C SER A 168 11.89 -1.17 -3.98
N HIS A 169 11.73 -0.03 -3.29
CA HIS A 169 10.70 0.97 -3.58
C HIS A 169 11.20 2.41 -3.35
N PRO A 170 12.31 2.83 -3.98
CA PRO A 170 12.90 4.16 -3.76
C PRO A 170 11.95 5.29 -4.16
N ASN A 171 11.09 5.05 -5.14
CA ASN A 171 10.10 5.98 -5.67
C ASN A 171 8.95 6.30 -4.69
N ALA A 172 8.73 5.46 -3.68
CA ALA A 172 7.64 5.63 -2.70
C ALA A 172 8.08 6.33 -1.41
N VAL A 173 9.39 6.63 -1.27
CA VAL A 173 9.94 7.26 -0.06
C VAL A 173 9.62 8.75 -0.02
N THR A 174 9.25 9.23 1.16
CA THR A 174 9.11 10.65 1.45
C THR A 174 10.04 11.05 2.59
N PHE A 175 10.95 11.96 2.34
CA PHE A 175 11.78 12.56 3.36
C PHE A 175 11.07 13.72 4.06
N VAL A 176 11.33 13.89 5.35
CA VAL A 176 10.85 15.02 6.14
C VAL A 176 11.94 16.09 6.16
N GLY A 177 11.55 17.32 5.86
CA GLY A 177 12.44 18.49 5.93
C GLY A 177 12.01 19.44 7.04
N ASN A 178 13.00 20.02 7.71
CA ASN A 178 12.83 21.04 8.74
C ASN A 178 13.41 22.37 8.27
N VAL A 179 12.89 23.48 8.77
CA VAL A 179 13.54 24.79 8.57
C VAL A 179 14.91 24.74 9.26
N ILE A 180 15.94 25.27 8.60
CA ILE A 180 17.30 25.31 9.13
C ILE A 180 17.30 26.02 10.50
N GLU A 181 17.98 25.42 11.48
CA GLU A 181 18.08 25.92 12.86
C GLU A 181 19.06 27.09 12.97
N ASP A 182 18.78 28.17 12.23
CA ASP A 182 19.53 29.41 12.23
C ASP A 182 18.57 30.60 12.29
N PHE A 183 18.87 31.58 13.12
CA PHE A 183 18.01 32.73 13.34
C PHE A 183 17.71 33.52 12.07
N ASP A 184 18.73 33.77 11.26
CA ASP A 184 18.57 34.56 10.05
C ASP A 184 17.79 33.76 8.99
N ALA A 185 18.08 32.46 8.83
CA ALA A 185 17.34 31.57 7.96
C ALA A 185 15.84 31.44 8.34
N ILE A 186 15.54 31.37 9.65
CA ILE A 186 14.15 31.34 10.16
C ILE A 186 13.44 32.64 9.85
N GLU A 187 14.12 33.82 10.04
CA GLU A 187 13.54 35.13 9.73
C GLU A 187 13.32 35.32 8.23
N GLU A 188 14.25 34.84 7.39
CA GLU A 188 14.12 34.88 5.94
C GLU A 188 12.97 34.01 5.47
N PHE A 189 12.88 32.76 5.98
CA PHE A 189 11.77 31.84 5.73
C PHE A 189 10.44 32.45 6.15
N ARG A 190 10.38 33.07 7.35
CA ARG A 190 9.19 33.75 7.85
C ARG A 190 8.75 34.90 6.95
N LYS A 191 9.70 35.74 6.52
CA LYS A 191 9.41 36.88 5.61
C LYS A 191 8.94 36.42 4.24
N ALA A 192 9.60 35.41 3.66
CA ALA A 192 9.24 34.84 2.36
C ALA A 192 7.85 34.17 2.37
N ASN A 193 7.43 33.64 3.52
CA ASN A 193 6.19 32.88 3.68
C ASN A 193 5.14 33.57 4.56
N SER A 194 5.37 34.85 4.97
CA SER A 194 4.38 35.60 5.76
C SER A 194 3.24 36.06 4.87
N CYS A 195 2.08 35.51 5.13
CA CYS A 195 0.74 35.98 4.78
C CYS A 195 0.63 36.80 3.49
N SER A 196 0.60 36.18 2.37
CA SER A 196 0.10 36.78 1.16
C SER A 196 -0.55 35.75 0.28
N GLU A 197 -1.44 36.20 -0.54
CA GLU A 197 -2.19 35.46 -1.50
C GLU A 197 -1.27 34.58 -2.38
N GLY A 198 -1.21 33.28 -2.12
CA GLY A 198 -0.45 32.35 -2.93
C GLY A 198 -0.11 31.05 -2.19
N ALA A 199 0.22 30.01 -2.95
CA ALA A 199 0.69 28.76 -2.39
C ALA A 199 2.06 28.93 -1.72
N LEU A 200 2.17 28.53 -0.47
CA LEU A 200 3.43 28.42 0.22
C LEU A 200 4.38 27.51 -0.60
N MET A 201 5.49 28.07 -1.05
CA MET A 201 6.59 27.31 -1.67
C MET A 201 7.81 27.44 -0.77
N PRO A 202 8.10 26.43 0.08
CA PRO A 202 9.34 26.48 0.84
C PRO A 202 10.52 26.55 -0.12
N HIS A 203 11.33 27.59 -0.02
CA HIS A 203 12.59 27.66 -0.73
C HIS A 203 13.50 26.53 -0.22
N GLN A 204 14.05 25.74 -1.14
CA GLN A 204 14.91 24.60 -0.80
C GLN A 204 16.11 25.04 0.06
N ASP A 205 16.58 26.23 -0.14
CA ASP A 205 17.71 26.83 0.60
C ASP A 205 17.45 27.04 2.10
N HIS A 206 16.16 27.02 2.52
CA HIS A 206 15.78 27.16 3.94
C HIS A 206 15.38 25.84 4.59
N ILE A 207 15.43 24.72 3.85
CA ILE A 207 14.99 23.42 4.32
C ILE A 207 16.17 22.46 4.44
N HIS A 208 16.34 21.90 5.62
CA HIS A 208 17.28 20.81 5.88
C HIS A 208 16.56 19.48 5.96
N ILE A 209 17.15 18.44 5.37
CA ILE A 209 16.68 17.04 5.47
C ILE A 209 17.68 16.29 6.35
N ASP A 210 17.26 15.91 7.54
CA ASP A 210 18.09 15.27 8.57
C ASP A 210 18.04 13.74 8.57
N GLY A 211 17.46 13.14 7.54
CA GLY A 211 17.35 11.69 7.41
C GLY A 211 16.06 11.08 7.99
N MET A 212 15.13 11.91 8.47
CA MET A 212 13.80 11.40 8.83
C MET A 212 12.94 11.19 7.59
N CYS A 213 12.19 10.07 7.59
CA CYS A 213 11.25 9.70 6.53
C CYS A 213 9.84 9.48 7.12
N LEU A 214 8.83 9.66 6.30
CA LEU A 214 7.50 9.13 6.60
C LEU A 214 7.52 7.60 6.43
N ASN A 215 6.96 6.87 7.39
CA ASN A 215 7.04 5.40 7.41
C ASN A 215 6.21 4.75 6.29
N PRO A 216 6.82 4.00 5.35
CA PRO A 216 6.12 3.40 4.22
C PRO A 216 5.52 2.01 4.48
N ALA A 217 5.82 1.38 5.64
CA ALA A 217 5.33 0.05 5.99
C ALA A 217 5.14 -0.09 7.50
N ALA A 218 3.95 -0.46 7.93
CA ALA A 218 3.57 -0.45 9.33
C ALA A 218 4.50 -1.31 10.20
N CYS A 219 5.03 -2.45 9.71
CA CYS A 219 5.89 -3.35 10.47
C CYS A 219 7.30 -2.81 10.75
N PHE A 220 7.84 -1.88 9.95
CA PHE A 220 9.25 -1.48 10.04
C PHE A 220 9.67 -0.88 11.39
N PRO A 221 8.90 0.00 12.05
CA PRO A 221 9.29 0.56 13.33
C PRO A 221 9.36 -0.47 14.48
N CYS A 222 8.78 -1.66 14.29
CA CYS A 222 8.85 -2.73 15.29
C CYS A 222 10.25 -3.33 15.39
N TYR A 223 10.95 -3.55 14.26
CA TYR A 223 12.19 -4.32 14.26
C TYR A 223 13.34 -3.69 15.06
N PRO A 224 13.59 -2.38 15.05
CA PRO A 224 14.58 -1.76 15.92
C PRO A 224 14.36 -2.03 17.41
N THR A 225 13.11 -2.14 17.87
CA THR A 225 12.78 -2.40 19.26
C THR A 225 13.10 -3.82 19.72
N LEU A 226 13.34 -4.72 18.77
CA LEU A 226 13.71 -6.12 19.03
C LEU A 226 15.23 -6.33 19.11
N THR A 227 16.04 -5.31 18.81
CA THR A 227 17.50 -5.37 18.80
C THR A 227 18.05 -5.91 20.12
N GLY A 228 18.93 -6.91 20.05
CA GLY A 228 19.53 -7.55 21.21
C GLY A 228 18.63 -8.50 22.00
N GLN A 229 17.37 -8.65 21.59
CA GLN A 229 16.48 -9.62 22.24
C GLN A 229 16.73 -11.05 21.77
N SER A 230 16.48 -12.01 22.66
CA SER A 230 16.48 -13.43 22.37
C SER A 230 15.11 -14.03 22.69
N PHE A 231 14.55 -14.75 21.72
CA PHE A 231 13.21 -15.33 21.81
C PHE A 231 13.29 -16.83 22.13
N ASP A 232 12.87 -17.22 23.31
CA ASP A 232 12.73 -18.62 23.72
C ASP A 232 11.50 -19.25 23.10
N GLU A 233 10.40 -18.50 23.14
CA GLU A 233 9.14 -18.78 22.46
C GLU A 233 8.87 -17.62 21.50
N GLY A 234 8.11 -17.89 20.45
CA GLY A 234 7.76 -16.84 19.53
C GLY A 234 6.83 -15.80 20.15
N GLN A 235 6.79 -14.61 19.59
CA GLN A 235 6.03 -13.49 20.08
C GLN A 235 5.29 -12.77 18.98
N CYS A 236 4.09 -12.24 19.29
CA CYS A 236 3.27 -11.45 18.37
C CYS A 236 3.02 -10.05 18.94
N TYR A 237 3.04 -9.05 18.06
CA TYR A 237 2.71 -7.65 18.35
C TYR A 237 1.67 -7.15 17.36
N THR A 238 0.75 -6.31 17.81
CA THR A 238 -0.29 -5.76 16.93
C THR A 238 -0.58 -4.29 17.25
N TRP A 239 -0.89 -3.49 16.23
CA TRP A 239 -1.21 -2.06 16.38
C TRP A 239 -1.90 -1.51 15.14
N LEU A 240 -2.50 -0.32 15.27
CA LEU A 240 -2.90 0.51 14.14
C LEU A 240 -1.75 1.43 13.77
N GLY A 241 -1.11 1.18 12.62
CA GLY A 241 0.00 1.99 12.10
C GLY A 241 -0.47 2.96 11.02
N ARG A 242 0.10 4.16 11.02
CA ARG A 242 -0.06 5.11 9.93
C ARG A 242 1.09 4.94 8.93
N VAL A 243 0.75 4.86 7.64
CA VAL A 243 1.67 4.53 6.55
C VAL A 243 1.57 5.57 5.45
N PHE A 244 2.70 5.88 4.83
CA PHE A 244 2.81 6.89 3.79
C PHE A 244 3.54 6.32 2.58
N ARG A 245 2.92 6.42 1.39
CA ARG A 245 3.54 6.01 0.13
C ARG A 245 3.31 7.08 -0.91
N TYR A 246 4.39 7.61 -1.45
CA TYR A 246 4.27 8.56 -2.54
C TYR A 246 3.80 7.83 -3.81
N GLU A 247 2.53 7.97 -4.11
CA GLU A 247 1.86 7.27 -5.22
C GLU A 247 1.81 8.12 -6.50
N SER A 248 2.41 9.33 -6.47
CA SER A 248 2.41 10.27 -7.59
C SER A 248 0.97 10.52 -8.12
N ARG A 249 0.72 10.25 -9.39
CA ARG A 249 -0.59 10.43 -10.05
C ARG A 249 -1.51 9.21 -9.96
N ASN A 250 -1.09 8.15 -9.30
CA ASN A 250 -1.90 6.94 -9.12
C ASN A 250 -2.95 7.06 -8.01
N ILE A 251 -3.10 8.23 -7.40
CA ILE A 251 -4.06 8.49 -6.33
C ILE A 251 -5.49 8.26 -6.85
N ASN A 252 -6.31 7.52 -6.08
CA ASN A 252 -7.66 7.16 -6.47
C ASN A 252 -8.58 6.94 -5.25
N GLY A 253 -9.02 8.00 -4.60
CA GLY A 253 -9.90 7.93 -3.42
C GLY A 253 -9.39 6.94 -2.38
N LEU A 254 -10.28 6.19 -1.72
CA LEU A 254 -9.91 5.19 -0.69
C LEU A 254 -9.14 3.97 -1.24
N ASP A 255 -9.10 3.78 -2.57
CA ASP A 255 -8.32 2.70 -3.18
C ASP A 255 -6.81 2.94 -3.08
N ARG A 256 -6.38 4.19 -3.33
CA ARG A 256 -4.96 4.53 -3.38
C ARG A 256 -4.69 5.92 -2.82
N LEU A 257 -4.27 5.92 -1.58
CA LEU A 257 -3.96 7.10 -0.79
C LEU A 257 -2.44 7.27 -0.63
N TYR A 258 -2.00 8.51 -0.42
CA TYR A 258 -0.65 8.83 0.02
C TYR A 258 -0.44 8.49 1.49
N GLU A 259 -1.48 8.70 2.31
CA GLU A 259 -1.52 8.46 3.74
C GLU A 259 -2.71 7.55 4.08
N PHE A 260 -2.47 6.43 4.75
CA PHE A 260 -3.50 5.45 5.10
C PHE A 260 -3.16 4.67 6.38
N ASN A 261 -4.15 3.97 6.91
CA ASN A 261 -4.01 3.20 8.13
C ASN A 261 -3.89 1.70 7.82
N VAL A 262 -3.01 1.03 8.58
CA VAL A 262 -2.83 -0.42 8.51
C VAL A 262 -2.97 -1.01 9.90
N ARG A 263 -3.91 -1.94 10.09
CA ARG A 263 -3.89 -2.82 11.26
C ARG A 263 -2.84 -3.88 11.03
N GLU A 264 -1.78 -3.82 11.80
CA GLU A 264 -0.60 -4.68 11.64
C GLU A 264 -0.54 -5.75 12.72
N LEU A 265 -0.10 -6.94 12.33
CA LEU A 265 0.36 -8.01 13.21
C LEU A 265 1.79 -8.36 12.79
N VAL A 266 2.77 -8.23 13.67
CA VAL A 266 4.13 -8.75 13.48
C VAL A 266 4.33 -9.94 14.39
N PHE A 267 4.95 -10.98 13.86
CA PHE A 267 5.32 -12.17 14.61
C PHE A 267 6.80 -12.51 14.42
N VAL A 268 7.45 -12.93 15.50
CA VAL A 268 8.89 -13.22 15.57
C VAL A 268 9.14 -14.50 16.36
N GLY A 269 10.05 -15.34 15.89
CA GLY A 269 10.42 -16.60 16.52
C GLY A 269 11.28 -17.46 15.62
N ASP A 270 11.30 -18.76 15.86
CA ASP A 270 11.90 -19.73 14.95
C ASP A 270 11.03 -19.97 13.70
N GLU A 271 11.51 -20.77 12.78
CA GLU A 271 10.81 -21.04 11.52
C GLU A 271 9.46 -21.73 11.73
N ASP A 272 9.38 -22.69 12.63
CA ASP A 272 8.16 -23.45 12.92
C ASP A 272 7.09 -22.53 13.52
N TYR A 273 7.49 -21.66 14.43
CA TYR A 273 6.60 -20.67 15.02
C TYR A 273 6.01 -19.72 13.97
N VAL A 274 6.88 -19.08 13.17
CA VAL A 274 6.39 -18.08 12.19
C VAL A 274 5.52 -18.72 11.10
N ARG A 275 5.82 -19.96 10.68
CA ARG A 275 4.97 -20.72 9.76
C ARG A 275 3.63 -21.09 10.39
N SER A 276 3.63 -21.48 11.67
CA SER A 276 2.40 -21.75 12.43
C SER A 276 1.51 -20.53 12.56
N VAL A 277 2.08 -19.36 12.90
CA VAL A 277 1.31 -18.10 12.99
C VAL A 277 0.74 -17.73 11.63
N ARG A 278 1.54 -17.83 10.55
CA ARG A 278 1.05 -17.58 9.17
C ARG A 278 -0.13 -18.47 8.81
N ALA A 279 -0.04 -19.76 9.10
CA ALA A 279 -1.14 -20.70 8.82
C ALA A 279 -2.42 -20.35 9.60
N LYS A 280 -2.26 -19.96 10.87
CA LYS A 280 -3.37 -19.52 11.73
C LYS A 280 -3.94 -18.15 11.34
N ALA A 281 -3.17 -17.30 10.64
CA ALA A 281 -3.63 -16.01 10.16
C ALA A 281 -4.70 -16.12 9.06
N LEU A 282 -4.67 -17.18 8.25
CA LEU A 282 -5.65 -17.43 7.19
C LEU A 282 -7.10 -17.50 7.75
N PRO A 283 -7.44 -18.39 8.71
CA PRO A 283 -8.76 -18.40 9.30
C PRO A 283 -9.13 -17.15 10.10
N VAL A 284 -8.17 -16.35 10.55
CA VAL A 284 -8.44 -15.05 11.20
C VAL A 284 -8.94 -14.04 10.17
N VAL A 285 -8.32 -13.98 8.99
CA VAL A 285 -8.81 -13.13 7.88
C VAL A 285 -10.18 -13.58 7.41
N GLU A 286 -10.40 -14.90 7.29
CA GLU A 286 -11.71 -15.47 6.97
C GLU A 286 -12.81 -15.06 7.98
N GLN A 287 -12.51 -15.11 9.28
CA GLN A 287 -13.43 -14.66 10.33
C GLN A 287 -13.75 -13.17 10.23
N LEU A 288 -12.78 -12.33 9.90
CA LEU A 288 -13.02 -10.90 9.69
C LEU A 288 -13.91 -10.65 8.46
N ALA A 289 -13.61 -11.32 7.34
CA ALA A 289 -14.42 -11.22 6.12
C ALA A 289 -15.85 -11.74 6.32
N ALA A 290 -16.01 -12.84 7.04
CA ALA A 290 -17.33 -13.40 7.39
C ALA A 290 -18.11 -12.47 8.35
N PHE A 291 -17.45 -11.84 9.32
CA PHE A 291 -18.07 -10.85 10.20
C PHE A 291 -18.59 -9.64 9.42
N MET A 292 -17.83 -9.20 8.41
CA MET A 292 -18.21 -8.12 7.51
C MET A 292 -19.21 -8.57 6.42
N ASP A 293 -19.45 -9.87 6.27
CA ASP A 293 -20.25 -10.50 5.21
C ASP A 293 -19.85 -10.04 3.81
N ILE A 294 -18.55 -10.14 3.48
CA ILE A 294 -18.00 -9.72 2.20
C ILE A 294 -17.34 -10.85 1.42
N ASP A 295 -17.39 -10.74 0.09
CA ASP A 295 -16.57 -11.56 -0.80
C ASP A 295 -15.10 -11.23 -0.55
N CYS A 296 -14.28 -12.25 -0.28
CA CYS A 296 -12.85 -12.06 -0.05
C CYS A 296 -12.10 -13.33 -0.47
N GLN A 297 -10.89 -13.17 -0.99
CA GLN A 297 -9.97 -14.27 -1.27
C GLN A 297 -8.60 -13.98 -0.66
N VAL A 298 -7.94 -15.02 -0.12
CA VAL A 298 -6.52 -14.97 0.21
C VAL A 298 -5.79 -15.90 -0.74
N GLN A 299 -4.87 -15.36 -1.51
CA GLN A 299 -4.18 -16.09 -2.58
C GLN A 299 -2.67 -15.81 -2.59
N THR A 300 -1.90 -16.66 -3.26
CA THR A 300 -0.49 -16.39 -3.52
C THR A 300 -0.31 -15.09 -4.28
N ALA A 301 0.76 -14.35 -3.98
CA ALA A 301 1.09 -13.11 -4.66
C ALA A 301 2.60 -12.87 -4.70
N THR A 302 3.00 -11.93 -5.57
CA THR A 302 4.36 -11.40 -5.65
C THR A 302 4.31 -9.89 -5.54
N ASP A 303 5.41 -9.25 -5.09
CA ASP A 303 5.49 -7.79 -5.09
C ASP A 303 5.87 -7.28 -6.48
N PRO A 304 5.23 -6.23 -6.99
CA PRO A 304 5.78 -5.44 -8.08
C PRO A 304 6.98 -4.65 -7.55
N PHE A 305 8.16 -4.83 -8.14
CA PHE A 305 9.37 -4.09 -7.77
C PHE A 305 9.78 -3.17 -8.92
N PHE A 306 10.14 -1.95 -8.60
CA PHE A 306 10.52 -0.92 -9.57
C PHE A 306 11.86 -1.19 -10.28
N ALA A 307 12.74 -2.03 -9.76
CA ALA A 307 14.10 -2.17 -10.27
C ALA A 307 14.47 -3.57 -10.77
N THR A 308 15.59 -3.66 -11.47
CA THR A 308 16.18 -4.87 -12.07
C THR A 308 16.44 -6.05 -11.12
N VAL A 309 16.42 -5.81 -9.81
CA VAL A 309 16.54 -6.82 -8.74
C VAL A 309 15.30 -7.73 -8.64
N SER A 310 14.24 -7.40 -9.36
CA SER A 310 12.88 -7.91 -9.12
C SER A 310 12.64 -9.36 -9.53
N ALA A 311 13.22 -9.84 -10.63
CA ALA A 311 12.85 -11.15 -11.18
C ALA A 311 13.22 -12.32 -10.25
N ALA A 312 14.46 -12.32 -9.71
CA ALA A 312 14.89 -13.35 -8.76
C ALA A 312 14.11 -13.28 -7.45
N LYS A 313 13.77 -12.07 -6.97
CA LYS A 313 13.02 -11.87 -5.74
C LYS A 313 11.55 -12.29 -5.91
N LYS A 314 10.90 -11.95 -7.03
CA LYS A 314 9.56 -12.43 -7.38
C LYS A 314 9.52 -13.96 -7.49
N PHE A 315 10.49 -14.56 -8.17
CA PHE A 315 10.60 -16.02 -8.29
C PHE A 315 10.73 -16.68 -6.91
N TRP A 316 11.59 -16.14 -6.05
CA TRP A 316 11.74 -16.67 -4.69
C TRP A 316 10.46 -16.52 -3.87
N GLN A 317 9.79 -15.35 -3.93
CA GLN A 317 8.51 -15.13 -3.24
C GLN A 317 7.44 -16.12 -3.67
N ALA A 318 7.31 -16.34 -4.98
CA ALA A 318 6.32 -17.27 -5.52
C ALA A 318 6.68 -18.73 -5.19
N SER A 319 7.94 -19.15 -5.38
CA SER A 319 8.38 -20.52 -5.14
C SER A 319 8.30 -20.96 -3.69
N GLN A 320 8.46 -20.02 -2.73
CA GLN A 320 8.38 -20.29 -1.29
C GLN A 320 7.01 -19.96 -0.70
N GLU A 321 6.07 -19.51 -1.50
CA GLU A 321 4.74 -19.04 -1.04
C GLU A 321 4.83 -18.05 0.14
N VAL A 322 5.88 -17.20 0.15
CA VAL A 322 6.17 -16.34 1.31
C VAL A 322 5.28 -15.11 1.39
N LYS A 323 4.52 -14.81 0.35
CA LYS A 323 3.53 -13.73 0.32
C LYS A 323 2.17 -14.23 -0.09
N ASN A 324 1.15 -13.88 0.70
CA ASN A 324 -0.24 -14.00 0.30
C ASN A 324 -0.87 -12.60 0.28
N GLU A 325 -1.73 -12.33 -0.69
CA GLU A 325 -2.55 -11.12 -0.73
C GLU A 325 -4.00 -11.43 -0.36
N ILE A 326 -4.58 -10.50 0.39
CA ILE A 326 -6.00 -10.47 0.71
C ILE A 326 -6.67 -9.63 -0.37
N LYS A 327 -7.39 -10.29 -1.26
CA LYS A 327 -8.09 -9.69 -2.39
C LYS A 327 -9.57 -9.57 -2.09
N ILE A 328 -10.11 -8.36 -2.22
CA ILE A 328 -11.53 -8.10 -2.03
C ILE A 328 -12.07 -7.46 -3.31
N PRO A 329 -13.13 -8.03 -3.92
CA PRO A 329 -13.75 -7.42 -5.10
C PRO A 329 -14.27 -6.03 -4.81
N ALA A 330 -13.91 -5.08 -5.66
CA ALA A 330 -14.41 -3.71 -5.68
C ALA A 330 -14.67 -3.27 -7.11
N LEU A 331 -15.30 -2.13 -7.32
CA LEU A 331 -15.52 -1.56 -8.65
C LEU A 331 -14.49 -0.48 -8.96
N GLY A 332 -13.97 -0.50 -10.17
CA GLY A 332 -13.26 0.63 -10.76
C GLY A 332 -14.21 1.81 -11.05
N ASN A 333 -13.66 2.97 -11.37
CA ASN A 333 -14.46 4.14 -11.76
C ASN A 333 -15.24 3.91 -13.07
N ASP A 334 -14.79 2.98 -13.89
CA ASP A 334 -15.45 2.52 -15.13
C ASP A 334 -16.55 1.47 -14.89
N GLY A 335 -16.78 1.09 -13.62
CA GLY A 335 -17.75 0.05 -13.25
C GLY A 335 -17.24 -1.38 -13.43
N SER A 336 -16.00 -1.58 -13.87
CA SER A 336 -15.41 -2.93 -13.98
C SER A 336 -15.10 -3.51 -12.58
N VAL A 337 -15.31 -4.82 -12.41
CA VAL A 337 -14.91 -5.50 -11.18
C VAL A 337 -13.39 -5.68 -11.17
N LYS A 338 -12.73 -5.16 -10.13
CA LYS A 338 -11.31 -5.34 -9.88
C LYS A 338 -11.08 -6.05 -8.54
N GLN A 339 -9.99 -6.78 -8.45
CA GLN A 339 -9.54 -7.41 -7.20
C GLN A 339 -8.63 -6.43 -6.46
N LEU A 340 -9.18 -5.80 -5.42
CA LEU A 340 -8.47 -4.82 -4.61
C LEU A 340 -7.61 -5.53 -3.56
N ALA A 341 -6.29 -5.29 -3.58
CA ALA A 341 -5.37 -5.81 -2.57
C ALA A 341 -5.56 -5.05 -1.24
N CYS A 342 -6.38 -5.59 -0.35
CA CYS A 342 -6.76 -4.96 0.93
C CYS A 342 -5.83 -5.32 2.09
N GLY A 343 -4.87 -6.20 1.87
CA GLY A 343 -3.89 -6.61 2.87
C GLY A 343 -2.96 -7.70 2.35
N SER A 344 -2.02 -8.11 3.19
CA SER A 344 -1.10 -9.20 2.88
C SER A 344 -0.67 -9.96 4.12
N ILE A 345 -0.26 -11.21 3.93
CA ILE A 345 0.39 -12.06 4.92
C ILE A 345 1.76 -12.41 4.36
N ASN A 346 2.83 -12.03 5.07
CA ASN A 346 4.19 -12.15 4.58
C ASN A 346 5.07 -12.96 5.54
N LEU A 347 5.99 -13.75 5.00
CA LEU A 347 7.15 -14.30 5.71
C LEU A 347 8.41 -13.60 5.20
N HIS A 348 9.27 -13.18 6.12
CA HIS A 348 10.51 -12.46 5.79
C HIS A 348 11.76 -13.34 5.98
N GLY A 349 11.59 -14.60 6.43
CA GLY A 349 12.71 -15.42 6.87
C GLY A 349 13.48 -14.72 8.00
N ASN A 350 14.78 -14.90 8.03
CA ASN A 350 15.66 -14.30 9.03
C ASN A 350 16.23 -12.92 8.61
N PHE A 351 15.64 -12.27 7.59
CA PHE A 351 16.16 -11.02 7.05
C PHE A 351 16.29 -9.92 8.10
N PHE A 352 15.22 -9.67 8.86
CA PHE A 352 15.23 -8.65 9.90
C PHE A 352 16.02 -9.08 11.14
N GLY A 353 15.95 -10.37 11.54
CA GLY A 353 16.76 -10.90 12.63
C GLY A 353 18.25 -10.66 12.44
N LYS A 354 18.76 -10.91 11.22
CA LYS A 354 20.15 -10.62 10.85
C LYS A 354 20.49 -9.14 10.85
N ARG A 355 19.62 -8.31 10.31
CA ARG A 355 19.91 -6.87 10.12
C ARG A 355 19.78 -6.04 11.38
N PHE A 356 18.90 -6.45 12.31
CA PHE A 356 18.64 -5.75 13.56
C PHE A 356 19.22 -6.48 14.79
N GLY A 357 19.83 -7.67 14.63
CA GLY A 357 20.55 -8.35 15.69
C GLY A 357 19.65 -8.90 16.79
N PHE A 358 18.52 -9.54 16.43
CA PHE A 358 17.70 -10.30 17.38
C PHE A 358 17.67 -11.79 16.99
N THR A 359 17.65 -12.67 18.00
CA THR A 359 17.91 -14.10 17.82
C THR A 359 16.85 -14.97 18.48
N CYS A 360 16.84 -16.25 18.13
CA CYS A 360 16.23 -17.29 18.94
C CYS A 360 17.17 -17.73 20.07
N LYS A 361 16.68 -18.50 21.04
CA LYS A 361 17.45 -19.03 22.18
C LYS A 361 18.69 -19.82 21.78
N ASN A 362 18.65 -20.48 20.64
CA ASN A 362 19.80 -21.24 20.09
C ASN A 362 20.90 -20.33 19.47
N GLY A 363 20.74 -19.01 19.52
CA GLY A 363 21.66 -18.02 18.96
C GLY A 363 21.47 -17.75 17.46
N GLU A 364 20.62 -18.50 16.77
CA GLU A 364 20.31 -18.24 15.36
C GLU A 364 19.47 -16.98 15.18
N PRO A 365 19.67 -16.22 14.09
CA PRO A 365 18.82 -15.06 13.79
C PRO A 365 17.35 -15.44 13.72
N ALA A 366 16.51 -14.77 14.51
CA ALA A 366 15.08 -15.07 14.53
C ALA A 366 14.42 -14.73 13.18
N GLN A 367 13.42 -15.52 12.83
CA GLN A 367 12.57 -15.30 11.67
C GLN A 367 11.41 -14.38 12.02
N THR A 368 10.86 -13.71 11.01
CA THR A 368 9.73 -12.81 11.17
C THR A 368 8.69 -13.01 10.07
N GLY A 369 7.49 -12.54 10.36
CA GLY A 369 6.44 -12.34 9.38
C GLY A 369 5.48 -11.25 9.83
N CYS A 370 4.57 -10.86 8.95
CA CYS A 370 3.54 -9.89 9.28
C CYS A 370 2.22 -10.15 8.56
N VAL A 371 1.16 -9.58 9.12
CA VAL A 371 -0.16 -9.43 8.46
C VAL A 371 -0.53 -7.96 8.52
N GLY A 372 -0.70 -7.33 7.37
CA GLY A 372 -1.16 -5.95 7.26
C GLY A 372 -2.54 -5.88 6.62
N LEU A 373 -3.47 -5.18 7.26
CA LEU A 373 -4.82 -4.90 6.75
C LEU A 373 -4.96 -3.40 6.48
N GLY A 374 -5.08 -2.99 5.21
CA GLY A 374 -5.26 -1.59 4.81
C GLY A 374 -6.70 -1.14 5.06
N ILE A 375 -6.92 -0.39 6.13
CA ILE A 375 -8.25 -0.07 6.66
C ILE A 375 -9.13 0.61 5.62
N GLU A 376 -8.63 1.63 4.91
CA GLU A 376 -9.41 2.40 3.94
C GLU A 376 -9.86 1.55 2.75
N ARG A 377 -9.04 0.57 2.34
CA ARG A 377 -9.41 -0.38 1.27
C ARG A 377 -10.49 -1.36 1.73
N TRP A 378 -10.45 -1.81 2.97
CA TRP A 378 -11.53 -2.62 3.56
C TRP A 378 -12.83 -1.83 3.62
N VAL A 379 -12.78 -0.55 4.01
CA VAL A 379 -13.93 0.36 4.00
C VAL A 379 -14.51 0.52 2.59
N LEU A 380 -13.64 0.82 1.60
CA LEU A 380 -14.06 0.94 0.20
C LEU A 380 -14.75 -0.34 -0.30
N ALA A 381 -14.13 -1.49 -0.03
CA ALA A 381 -14.66 -2.78 -0.45
C ALA A 381 -16.02 -3.09 0.20
N ALA A 382 -16.19 -2.81 1.49
CA ALA A 382 -17.45 -3.02 2.18
C ALA A 382 -18.56 -2.12 1.62
N PHE A 383 -18.30 -0.82 1.41
CA PHE A 383 -19.28 0.06 0.75
C PHE A 383 -19.53 -0.33 -0.72
N THR A 384 -18.53 -0.86 -1.43
CA THR A 384 -18.75 -1.40 -2.77
C THR A 384 -19.72 -2.58 -2.75
N GLN A 385 -19.61 -3.47 -1.78
CA GLN A 385 -20.38 -4.71 -1.74
C GLN A 385 -21.77 -4.53 -1.13
N HIS A 386 -21.92 -3.70 -0.10
CA HIS A 386 -23.19 -3.47 0.58
C HIS A 386 -23.92 -2.20 0.12
N GLY A 387 -23.19 -1.24 -0.45
CA GLY A 387 -23.77 0.05 -0.88
C GLY A 387 -24.16 0.95 0.29
N PHE A 388 -25.14 1.80 0.02
CA PHE A 388 -25.63 2.84 0.95
C PHE A 388 -27.03 2.55 1.51
N ASP A 389 -27.62 1.42 1.17
CA ASP A 389 -28.84 0.91 1.76
C ASP A 389 -28.49 0.11 3.02
N GLU A 390 -28.91 0.62 4.17
CA GLU A 390 -28.62 0.04 5.48
C GLU A 390 -29.13 -1.39 5.60
N SER A 391 -30.22 -1.75 4.91
CA SER A 391 -30.81 -3.08 4.96
C SER A 391 -29.92 -4.19 4.38
N ARG A 392 -28.97 -3.81 3.53
CA ARG A 392 -28.00 -4.74 2.90
C ARG A 392 -26.81 -5.08 3.79
N TRP A 393 -26.61 -4.35 4.89
CA TRP A 393 -25.50 -4.57 5.80
C TRP A 393 -25.82 -5.64 6.85
N PRO A 394 -24.84 -6.46 7.27
CA PRO A 394 -25.03 -7.37 8.39
C PRO A 394 -25.50 -6.61 9.64
N GLU A 395 -26.44 -7.15 10.36
CA GLU A 395 -27.07 -6.48 11.51
C GLU A 395 -26.03 -5.99 12.55
N ALA A 396 -25.03 -6.83 12.86
CA ALA A 396 -23.98 -6.50 13.80
C ALA A 396 -23.11 -5.31 13.36
N VAL A 397 -22.89 -5.16 12.05
CA VAL A 397 -22.14 -4.02 11.47
C VAL A 397 -23.03 -2.80 11.37
N ARG A 398 -24.24 -2.97 10.80
CA ARG A 398 -25.23 -1.91 10.60
C ARG A 398 -25.53 -1.13 11.88
N ASN A 399 -25.81 -1.84 12.97
CA ASN A 399 -26.16 -1.25 14.26
C ASN A 399 -25.06 -0.39 14.87
N ILE A 400 -23.81 -0.55 14.41
CA ILE A 400 -22.65 0.25 14.86
C ILE A 400 -22.43 1.45 13.94
N ILE A 401 -22.44 1.21 12.61
CA ILE A 401 -22.00 2.25 11.67
C ILE A 401 -23.09 3.30 11.39
N PHE A 402 -24.37 2.93 11.45
CA PHE A 402 -25.49 3.83 11.17
C PHE A 402 -26.26 4.31 12.44
N ALA A 403 -25.82 3.88 13.63
CA ALA A 403 -26.39 4.32 14.90
C ALA A 403 -26.22 5.81 15.20
#